data_405224aaf28c91e1b6789af0831e357c
#
_entry.id   405224aaf28c91e1b6789af0831e357c
#
_cell.length_a   1.000
_cell.length_b   1.000
_cell.length_c   1.000
_cell.angle_alpha   90.00
_cell.angle_beta   90.00
_cell.angle_gamma   90.00
#
_symmetry.space_group_name_H-M   'P 1'
#
loop_
_entity.id
_entity.type
_entity.pdbx_description
1 polymer ?
#
loop_
_entity_poly.entity_id
_entity_poly.type
_entity_poly.pdbx_seq_one_letter_code
_entity_poly.pdbx_strand_id
1 'polypeptide(L)'
;MIAFIRGTIHSYSNDSLIIDNNGIGYRVYIANPQAVRLNTEVTLFTYQHVREDAITLFGFTSMEEHDLFLQLISVKGVGPKTALGMLAVCPAKNMI
;
A
#
# COMPACT_ATOMS: atom_id res chain seq x y z
N MET A 1 8.59 5.33 12.10
CA MET A 1 7.70 4.52 11.24
C MET A 1 6.73 5.41 10.48
N ILE A 2 6.55 5.13 9.20
CA ILE A 2 5.65 5.92 8.35
C ILE A 2 4.26 5.27 8.41
N ALA A 3 3.31 5.97 9.03
CA ALA A 3 1.96 5.45 9.25
C ALA A 3 1.00 5.82 8.13
N PHE A 4 1.21 6.97 7.51
CA PHE A 4 0.44 7.38 6.33
C PHE A 4 1.24 8.42 5.55
N ILE A 5 0.88 8.58 4.28
CA ILE A 5 1.48 9.61 3.42
C ILE A 5 0.34 10.29 2.69
N ARG A 6 0.33 11.63 2.74
CA ARG A 6 -0.59 12.43 1.94
C ARG A 6 0.22 13.14 0.86
N GLY A 7 -0.24 13.04 -0.35
CA GLY A 7 0.45 13.69 -1.45
C GLY A 7 -0.27 13.46 -2.77
N THR A 8 0.40 13.83 -3.84
CA THR A 8 -0.14 13.74 -5.19
C THR A 8 0.41 12.49 -5.87
N ILE A 9 -0.46 11.76 -6.56
CA ILE A 9 -0.02 10.57 -7.31
C ILE A 9 0.75 11.03 -8.53
N HIS A 10 2.05 10.74 -8.54
CA HIS A 10 2.94 11.14 -9.62
C HIS A 10 2.90 10.16 -10.79
N SER A 11 2.99 8.86 -10.48
CA SER A 11 3.01 7.81 -11.50
C SER A 11 2.71 6.48 -10.84
N TYR A 12 2.44 5.46 -11.66
CA TYR A 12 2.27 4.11 -11.13
C TYR A 12 2.72 3.06 -12.12
N SER A 13 3.01 1.87 -11.61
CA SER A 13 3.36 0.69 -12.39
C SER A 13 2.39 -0.44 -12.05
N ASN A 14 2.77 -1.69 -12.33
CA ASN A 14 1.87 -2.83 -12.12
C ASN A 14 1.51 -3.07 -10.66
N ASP A 15 2.43 -2.81 -9.74
CA ASP A 15 2.28 -3.19 -8.34
C ASP A 15 2.57 -2.06 -7.37
N SER A 16 2.89 -0.87 -7.87
CA SER A 16 3.28 0.24 -7.01
C SER A 16 2.93 1.57 -7.64
N LEU A 17 3.03 2.62 -6.83
CA LEU A 17 2.88 3.97 -7.31
C LEU A 17 3.95 4.85 -6.67
N ILE A 18 4.14 6.03 -7.24
CA ILE A 18 4.99 7.06 -6.65
C ILE A 18 4.07 8.17 -6.17
N ILE A 19 4.11 8.46 -4.89
CA ILE A 19 3.37 9.58 -4.31
C ILE A 19 4.35 10.71 -4.02
N ASP A 20 4.01 11.90 -4.51
CA ASP A 20 4.82 13.10 -4.34
C ASP A 20 4.33 13.84 -3.11
N ASN A 21 5.18 13.88 -2.09
CA ASN A 21 4.91 14.64 -0.87
C ASN A 21 5.94 15.75 -0.79
N ASN A 22 5.52 16.96 -1.14
CA ASN A 22 6.37 18.15 -1.09
C ASN A 22 7.69 17.99 -1.84
N GLY A 23 7.66 17.37 -3.01
CA GLY A 23 8.83 17.19 -3.83
C GLY A 23 9.63 15.92 -3.56
N ILE A 24 9.20 15.11 -2.59
CA ILE A 24 9.82 13.82 -2.32
C ILE A 24 8.90 12.73 -2.85
N GLY A 25 9.43 11.87 -3.73
CA GLY A 25 8.67 10.75 -4.28
C GLY A 25 8.88 9.50 -3.44
N TYR A 26 7.80 8.96 -2.91
CA TYR A 26 7.82 7.69 -2.18
C TYR A 26 7.22 6.61 -3.05
N ARG A 27 7.95 5.50 -3.21
CA ARG A 27 7.41 4.33 -3.89
C ARG A 27 6.61 3.51 -2.89
N VAL A 28 5.35 3.30 -3.19
CA VAL A 28 4.43 2.58 -2.30
C VAL A 28 3.82 1.43 -3.09
N TYR A 29 3.96 0.21 -2.58
CA TYR A 29 3.34 -0.97 -3.17
C TYR A 29 1.89 -1.04 -2.72
N ILE A 30 1.01 -1.27 -3.66
CA ILE A 30 -0.43 -1.19 -3.44
C ILE A 30 -1.12 -2.29 -4.25
N ALA A 31 -2.23 -2.81 -3.72
CA ALA A 31 -2.93 -3.92 -4.35
C ALA A 31 -3.47 -3.56 -5.74
N ASN A 32 -4.05 -2.38 -5.86
CA ASN A 32 -4.66 -1.93 -7.12
C ASN A 32 -4.22 -0.52 -7.46
N PRO A 33 -3.03 -0.37 -8.09
CA PRO A 33 -2.55 0.97 -8.46
C PRO A 33 -3.52 1.75 -9.33
N GLN A 34 -4.28 1.06 -10.17
CA GLN A 34 -5.25 1.69 -11.06
C GLN A 34 -6.45 2.29 -10.32
N ALA A 35 -6.62 1.97 -9.03
CA ALA A 35 -7.73 2.51 -8.26
C ALA A 35 -7.53 3.98 -7.90
N VAL A 36 -6.31 4.50 -8.05
CA VAL A 36 -6.02 5.90 -7.79
C VAL A 36 -5.73 6.62 -9.09
N ARG A 37 -6.06 7.90 -9.14
CA ARG A 37 -5.86 8.70 -10.35
C ARG A 37 -4.57 9.48 -10.28
N LEU A 38 -3.90 9.57 -11.43
CA LEU A 38 -2.72 10.41 -11.55
C LEU A 38 -3.07 11.86 -11.26
N ASN A 39 -2.12 12.57 -10.67
CA ASN A 39 -2.22 14.00 -10.39
C ASN A 39 -3.34 14.38 -9.41
N THR A 40 -3.84 13.43 -8.63
CA THR A 40 -4.81 13.70 -7.56
C THR A 40 -4.14 13.57 -6.22
N GLU A 41 -4.62 14.34 -5.25
CA GLU A 41 -4.15 14.24 -3.88
C GLU A 41 -4.88 13.12 -3.16
N VAL A 42 -4.11 12.27 -2.50
CA VAL A 42 -4.68 11.15 -1.73
C VAL A 42 -3.93 11.00 -0.43
N THR A 43 -4.56 10.31 0.50
CA THR A 43 -3.90 9.84 1.73
C THR A 43 -3.84 8.32 1.65
N LEU A 44 -2.64 7.78 1.74
CA LEU A 44 -2.44 6.33 1.79
C LEU A 44 -2.01 5.95 3.19
N PHE A 45 -2.72 4.98 3.77
CA PHE A 45 -2.31 4.41 5.05
C PHE A 45 -1.25 3.38 4.75
N THR A 46 -0.16 3.39 5.50
CA THR A 46 1.02 2.62 5.11
C THR A 46 1.45 1.63 6.17
N TYR A 47 2.10 0.57 5.70
CA TYR A 47 2.83 -0.37 6.52
C TYR A 47 4.28 -0.35 6.05
N GLN A 48 5.19 -0.01 6.93
CA GLN A 48 6.61 0.04 6.61
C GLN A 48 7.26 -1.28 6.98
N HIS A 49 7.71 -2.02 5.98
CA HIS A 49 8.37 -3.29 6.17
C HIS A 49 9.87 -3.09 6.12
N VAL A 50 10.52 -3.23 7.27
CA VAL A 50 11.96 -3.00 7.39
C VAL A 50 12.65 -4.36 7.44
N ARG A 51 13.57 -4.54 6.51
CA ARG A 51 14.40 -5.73 6.45
C ARG A 51 15.86 -5.29 6.49
N GLU A 52 16.75 -6.27 6.63
CA GLU A 52 18.19 -6.01 6.70
C GLU A 52 18.70 -5.29 5.44
N ASP A 53 18.14 -5.66 4.28
CA ASP A 53 18.62 -5.17 2.99
C ASP A 53 17.65 -4.20 2.29
N ALA A 54 16.50 -3.91 2.89
CA ALA A 54 15.52 -3.05 2.23
C ALA A 54 14.49 -2.49 3.20
N ILE A 55 13.94 -1.34 2.83
CA ILE A 55 12.77 -0.76 3.50
C ILE A 55 11.70 -0.62 2.42
N THR A 56 10.56 -1.25 2.65
CA THR A 56 9.47 -1.26 1.67
C THR A 56 8.21 -0.68 2.29
N LEU A 57 7.54 0.20 1.56
CA LEU A 57 6.26 0.76 2.00
C LEU A 57 5.13 0.07 1.25
N PHE A 58 4.14 -0.40 1.99
CA PHE A 58 2.88 -0.92 1.45
C PHE A 58 1.79 0.06 1.80
N GLY A 59 0.91 0.37 0.85
CA GLY A 59 -0.09 1.41 1.03
C GLY A 59 -1.50 0.92 0.77
N PHE A 60 -2.45 1.58 1.43
CA PHE A 60 -3.85 1.21 1.39
C PHE A 60 -4.69 2.48 1.34
N THR A 61 -5.76 2.45 0.57
CA THR A 61 -6.63 3.61 0.42
C THR A 61 -7.62 3.73 1.57
N SER A 62 -7.75 2.69 2.40
CA SER A 62 -8.63 2.72 3.57
C SER A 62 -7.96 2.04 4.76
N MET A 63 -8.42 2.40 5.96
CA MET A 63 -7.95 1.73 7.17
C MET A 63 -8.42 0.28 7.23
N GLU A 64 -9.56 -0.02 6.63
CA GLU A 64 -10.06 -1.38 6.59
C GLU A 64 -9.09 -2.31 5.85
N GLU A 65 -8.60 -1.87 4.70
CA GLU A 65 -7.61 -2.64 3.95
C GLU A 65 -6.31 -2.77 4.73
N HIS A 66 -5.87 -1.68 5.35
CA HIS A 66 -4.66 -1.67 6.16
C HIS A 66 -4.76 -2.69 7.30
N ASP A 67 -5.86 -2.68 8.02
CA ASP A 67 -6.05 -3.58 9.15
C ASP A 67 -6.16 -5.04 8.70
N LEU A 68 -6.83 -5.28 7.59
CA LEU A 68 -6.93 -6.63 7.04
C LEU A 68 -5.56 -7.14 6.60
N PHE A 69 -4.76 -6.28 5.99
CA PHE A 69 -3.39 -6.62 5.61
C PHE A 69 -2.58 -7.07 6.83
N LEU A 70 -2.68 -6.30 7.93
CA LEU A 70 -1.97 -6.66 9.16
C LEU A 70 -2.42 -8.02 9.70
N GLN A 71 -3.71 -8.32 9.61
CA GLN A 71 -4.22 -9.63 10.01
C GLN A 71 -3.67 -10.75 9.12
N LEU A 72 -3.60 -10.50 7.82
CA LEU A 72 -3.10 -11.49 6.88
C LEU A 72 -1.62 -11.81 7.10
N ILE A 73 -0.79 -10.79 7.33
CA ILE A 73 0.64 -11.04 7.55
C ILE A 73 0.93 -11.65 8.91
N SER A 74 -0.03 -11.63 9.83
CA SER A 74 0.13 -12.31 11.11
C SER A 74 -0.02 -13.82 10.98
N VAL A 75 -0.57 -14.28 9.88
CA VAL A 75 -0.71 -15.71 9.62
C VAL A 75 0.64 -16.28 9.20
N LYS A 76 1.03 -17.37 9.83
CA LYS A 76 2.30 -18.03 9.54
C LYS A 76 2.37 -18.44 8.07
N GLY A 77 3.45 -18.03 7.41
CA GLY A 77 3.67 -18.36 6.01
C GLY A 77 3.12 -17.32 5.03
N VAL A 78 2.43 -16.29 5.52
CA VAL A 78 1.92 -15.23 4.64
C VAL A 78 2.82 -14.02 4.77
N GLY A 79 3.57 -13.72 3.71
CA GLY A 79 4.41 -12.54 3.67
C GLY A 79 3.65 -11.32 3.15
N PRO A 80 4.28 -10.12 3.23
CA PRO A 80 3.61 -8.89 2.79
C PRO A 80 3.15 -8.91 1.33
N LYS A 81 3.96 -9.40 0.41
CA LYS A 81 3.57 -9.42 -1.01
C LYS A 81 2.43 -10.41 -1.27
N THR A 82 2.43 -11.53 -0.56
CA THR A 82 1.33 -12.50 -0.67
C THR A 82 0.03 -11.89 -0.15
N ALA A 83 0.09 -11.21 0.99
CA ALA A 83 -1.07 -10.55 1.55
C ALA A 83 -1.60 -9.46 0.61
N LEU A 84 -0.71 -8.71 -0.01
CA LEU A 84 -1.09 -7.68 -0.96
C LEU A 84 -1.80 -8.29 -2.17
N GLY A 85 -1.29 -9.42 -2.66
CA GLY A 85 -1.91 -10.15 -3.76
C GLY A 85 -3.31 -10.63 -3.41
N MET A 86 -3.51 -11.07 -2.18
CA MET A 86 -4.84 -11.47 -1.71
C MET A 86 -5.82 -10.31 -1.74
N LEU A 87 -5.38 -9.12 -1.32
CA LEU A 87 -6.23 -7.93 -1.34
C LEU A 87 -6.54 -7.48 -2.76
N ALA A 88 -5.66 -7.74 -3.71
CA ALA A 88 -5.88 -7.35 -5.10
C ALA A 88 -7.03 -8.13 -5.74
N VAL A 89 -7.19 -9.41 -5.38
CA VAL A 89 -8.26 -10.26 -5.95
C VAL A 89 -9.50 -10.30 -5.07
N CYS A 90 -9.37 -9.95 -3.80
CA CYS A 90 -10.47 -10.02 -2.86
C CYS A 90 -10.44 -8.78 -1.95
N PRO A 91 -10.97 -7.63 -2.41
CA PRO A 91 -10.97 -6.40 -1.63
C PRO A 91 -11.67 -6.57 -0.28
N ALA A 92 -11.23 -5.79 0.71
CA ALA A 92 -11.73 -5.90 2.09
C ALA A 92 -13.25 -5.81 2.18
N LYS A 93 -13.86 -4.93 1.42
CA LYS A 93 -15.33 -4.76 1.44
C LYS A 93 -16.09 -5.97 0.96
N ASN A 94 -15.43 -6.89 0.26
CA ASN A 94 -16.07 -8.12 -0.24
C ASN A 94 -15.77 -9.33 0.63
N MET A 95 -14.98 -9.16 1.68
CA MET A 95 -14.60 -10.26 2.56
C MET A 95 -15.46 -10.38 3.81
N ILE A 96 -16.32 -9.41 4.03
CA ILE A 96 -17.14 -9.35 5.23
C ILE A 96 -18.47 -10.05 5.00
#